data_96fa9a612f48f34ae730a40c7923603c
#
_entry.id   96fa9a612f48f34ae730a40c7923603c
#
_cell.length_a   1.000
_cell.length_b   1.000
_cell.length_c   1.000
_cell.angle_alpha   90.00
_cell.angle_beta   90.00
_cell.angle_gamma   90.00
#
_symmetry.space_group_name_H-M   'P 1'
#
loop_
_entity.id
_entity.type
_entity.pdbx_description
1 polymer ?
#
loop_
_entity_poly.entity_id
_entity_poly.type
_entity_poly.pdbx_seq_one_letter_code
_entity_poly.pdbx_strand_id
1 'polypeptide(L)'
;MRFTKYNSMNDILAYPNMEEYLKVFYSEYLLSMFPKEYYGEPLMLAQQFGKTPWEEPFSNIVDQLLDAVNLVLDINENKTRRCISLWNTGCDWNLEHNSAGEKEGVFLVACNEVQDREKKPAVIICPGGGYEAVCFSGEGTPVMHFMEAQGYRAFILKYRVKPAVYPAPQEDLAKAIRFVREHAEELGVDAGNVMTMGFSAGGHLCASEAALYNGIAKPDKICLGYPVISFVQEQHEGSAKNLTGGRRELRECLSVENMVTSDYPPTFAWTCADDDCVPPSNTSLIKEVLYQAGIPSEVHIYPTGNHGCALAFSKSAYPWSRAMIEFMK
;
A
#
# COMPACT_ATOMS: atom_id res chain seq x y z
N MET A 1 -1.81 -24.81 6.02
CA MET A 1 -1.72 -25.04 4.56
C MET A 1 -1.04 -23.82 3.94
N ARG A 2 -0.28 -23.96 2.82
CA ARG A 2 0.23 -22.87 2.00
C ARG A 2 0.22 -23.30 0.54
N PHE A 3 -0.16 -22.39 -0.35
CA PHE A 3 0.03 -22.57 -1.78
C PHE A 3 1.45 -22.20 -2.20
N THR A 4 1.97 -22.89 -3.18
CA THR A 4 3.31 -22.72 -3.74
C THR A 4 3.25 -22.72 -5.27
N LYS A 5 4.33 -22.41 -5.93
CA LYS A 5 4.44 -22.48 -7.40
C LYS A 5 4.22 -23.87 -7.99
N TYR A 6 4.15 -24.92 -7.17
CA TYR A 6 3.83 -26.29 -7.61
C TYR A 6 2.34 -26.58 -7.63
N ASN A 7 1.49 -25.72 -7.07
CA ASN A 7 0.05 -25.79 -7.18
C ASN A 7 -0.41 -25.22 -8.53
N SER A 8 -1.56 -25.66 -9.00
CA SER A 8 -2.23 -25.08 -10.16
C SER A 8 -3.20 -23.97 -9.78
N MET A 9 -3.64 -23.17 -10.75
CA MET A 9 -4.72 -22.20 -10.54
C MET A 9 -6.02 -22.93 -10.15
N ASN A 10 -6.28 -24.12 -10.71
CA ASN A 10 -7.44 -24.91 -10.35
C ASN A 10 -7.40 -25.35 -8.87
N ASP A 11 -6.22 -25.71 -8.34
CA ASP A 11 -6.08 -26.03 -6.91
C ASP A 11 -6.41 -24.83 -6.03
N ILE A 12 -5.93 -23.63 -6.44
CA ILE A 12 -6.19 -22.39 -5.73
C ILE A 12 -7.67 -22.04 -5.73
N LEU A 13 -8.31 -22.08 -6.90
CA LEU A 13 -9.73 -21.72 -7.05
C LEU A 13 -10.67 -22.77 -6.43
N ALA A 14 -10.20 -23.98 -6.13
CA ALA A 14 -10.95 -24.98 -5.36
C ALA A 14 -11.12 -24.61 -3.87
N TYR A 15 -10.31 -23.66 -3.36
CA TYR A 15 -10.51 -23.17 -1.99
C TYR A 15 -11.80 -22.33 -1.90
N PRO A 16 -12.61 -22.49 -0.84
CA PRO A 16 -13.90 -21.80 -0.72
C PRO A 16 -13.77 -20.27 -0.85
N ASN A 17 -14.54 -19.69 -1.76
CA ASN A 17 -14.59 -18.24 -2.03
C ASN A 17 -13.26 -17.61 -2.46
N MET A 18 -12.25 -18.40 -2.88
CA MET A 18 -10.94 -17.85 -3.23
C MET A 18 -11.03 -16.81 -4.33
N GLU A 19 -11.85 -17.00 -5.35
CA GLU A 19 -12.02 -16.03 -6.42
C GLU A 19 -12.48 -14.66 -5.89
N GLU A 20 -13.42 -14.63 -4.94
CA GLU A 20 -13.88 -13.39 -4.32
C GLU A 20 -12.81 -12.75 -3.44
N TYR A 21 -12.04 -13.55 -2.69
CA TYR A 21 -10.88 -13.03 -1.95
C TYR A 21 -9.82 -12.43 -2.87
N LEU A 22 -9.55 -13.05 -4.02
CA LEU A 22 -8.58 -12.54 -4.97
C LEU A 22 -8.98 -11.21 -5.60
N LYS A 23 -10.27 -10.92 -5.76
CA LYS A 23 -10.75 -9.59 -6.16
C LYS A 23 -10.38 -8.50 -5.14
N VAL A 24 -10.26 -8.87 -3.86
CA VAL A 24 -9.85 -7.96 -2.77
C VAL A 24 -8.34 -7.82 -2.65
N PHE A 25 -7.62 -8.96 -2.59
CA PHE A 25 -6.21 -9.01 -2.21
C PHE A 25 -5.22 -9.13 -3.37
N TYR A 26 -5.71 -9.35 -4.58
CA TYR A 26 -4.85 -9.49 -5.75
C TYR A 26 -5.15 -8.46 -6.84
N SER A 27 -6.28 -8.41 -7.35
CA SER A 27 -6.85 -7.54 -8.39
C SER A 27 -7.59 -8.37 -9.43
N GLU A 28 -8.80 -7.98 -9.73
CA GLU A 28 -9.60 -8.60 -10.79
C GLU A 28 -8.92 -8.48 -12.15
N TYR A 29 -8.25 -7.34 -12.41
CA TYR A 29 -7.50 -7.11 -13.64
C TYR A 29 -6.34 -8.09 -13.80
N LEU A 30 -5.49 -8.25 -12.76
CA LEU A 30 -4.38 -9.20 -12.79
C LEU A 30 -4.86 -10.65 -12.90
N LEU A 31 -5.96 -10.98 -12.21
CA LEU A 31 -6.58 -12.30 -12.29
C LEU A 31 -7.09 -12.60 -13.71
N SER A 32 -7.69 -11.61 -14.38
CA SER A 32 -8.19 -11.75 -15.76
C SER A 32 -7.09 -11.96 -16.79
N MET A 33 -5.86 -11.52 -16.48
CA MET A 33 -4.69 -11.71 -17.37
C MET A 33 -4.03 -13.08 -17.23
N PHE A 34 -4.37 -13.86 -16.18
CA PHE A 34 -3.74 -15.17 -15.99
C PHE A 34 -4.11 -16.10 -17.16
N PRO A 35 -3.10 -16.67 -17.89
CA PRO A 35 -3.36 -17.44 -19.10
C PRO A 35 -4.14 -18.72 -18.77
N LYS A 36 -5.32 -18.88 -19.35
CA LYS A 36 -6.23 -20.01 -19.06
C LYS A 36 -5.65 -21.37 -19.42
N GLU A 37 -4.75 -21.42 -20.40
CA GLU A 37 -4.03 -22.63 -20.78
C GLU A 37 -3.15 -23.19 -19.65
N TYR A 38 -2.77 -22.38 -18.66
CA TYR A 38 -1.98 -22.82 -17.50
C TYR A 38 -2.83 -23.12 -16.26
N TYR A 39 -4.17 -23.03 -16.33
CA TYR A 39 -5.01 -23.21 -15.13
C TYR A 39 -4.90 -24.60 -14.50
N GLY A 40 -4.67 -25.63 -15.31
CA GLY A 40 -4.48 -27.02 -14.85
C GLY A 40 -3.04 -27.40 -14.56
N GLU A 41 -2.10 -26.51 -14.89
CA GLU A 41 -0.67 -26.76 -14.78
C GLU A 41 -0.08 -26.09 -13.51
N PRO A 42 1.05 -26.61 -12.97
CA PRO A 42 1.75 -25.93 -11.90
C PRO A 42 2.09 -24.47 -12.26
N LEU A 43 1.85 -23.53 -11.34
CA LEU A 43 2.09 -22.10 -11.53
C LEU A 43 3.51 -21.78 -12.03
N MET A 44 4.49 -22.64 -11.67
CA MET A 44 5.86 -22.47 -12.16
C MET A 44 5.99 -22.51 -13.69
N LEU A 45 5.07 -23.19 -14.40
CA LEU A 45 5.08 -23.22 -15.85
C LEU A 45 4.59 -21.89 -16.44
N ALA A 46 3.53 -21.31 -15.85
CA ALA A 46 3.13 -19.96 -16.23
C ALA A 46 4.22 -18.93 -15.88
N GLN A 47 4.87 -19.08 -14.73
CA GLN A 47 6.00 -18.21 -14.32
C GLN A 47 7.16 -18.28 -15.32
N GLN A 48 7.47 -19.46 -15.84
CA GLN A 48 8.61 -19.69 -16.73
C GLN A 48 8.30 -19.37 -18.20
N PHE A 49 7.10 -19.68 -18.68
CA PHE A 49 6.76 -19.64 -20.10
C PHE A 49 5.63 -18.67 -20.43
N GLY A 50 4.84 -18.27 -19.43
CA GLY A 50 3.76 -17.32 -19.61
C GLY A 50 4.27 -15.91 -19.88
N LYS A 51 3.51 -15.17 -20.70
CA LYS A 51 3.76 -13.76 -21.00
C LYS A 51 2.51 -12.94 -20.78
N THR A 52 2.70 -11.72 -20.33
CA THR A 52 1.64 -10.70 -20.32
C THR A 52 1.22 -10.32 -21.74
N PRO A 53 0.08 -9.66 -21.92
CA PRO A 53 -0.31 -9.14 -23.24
C PRO A 53 0.70 -8.21 -23.90
N TRP A 54 1.62 -7.62 -23.12
CA TRP A 54 2.75 -6.78 -23.61
C TRP A 54 4.09 -7.52 -23.62
N GLU A 55 4.08 -8.86 -23.69
CA GLU A 55 5.23 -9.76 -23.82
C GLU A 55 6.23 -9.79 -22.65
N GLU A 56 5.93 -9.18 -21.50
CA GLU A 56 6.77 -9.28 -20.31
C GLU A 56 6.64 -10.65 -19.61
N PRO A 57 7.71 -11.10 -18.92
CA PRO A 57 7.65 -12.35 -18.15
C PRO A 57 6.56 -12.34 -17.10
N PHE A 58 5.84 -13.45 -16.96
CA PHE A 58 4.73 -13.61 -16.01
C PHE A 58 5.17 -13.85 -14.56
N SER A 59 6.48 -13.84 -14.26
CA SER A 59 7.07 -14.17 -12.96
C SER A 59 6.49 -13.35 -11.80
N ASN A 60 6.47 -12.04 -11.95
CA ASN A 60 5.98 -11.15 -10.88
C ASN A 60 4.49 -11.35 -10.57
N ILE A 61 3.69 -11.68 -11.58
CA ILE A 61 2.26 -11.91 -11.45
C ILE A 61 2.00 -13.18 -10.64
N VAL A 62 2.78 -14.25 -10.86
CA VAL A 62 2.67 -15.49 -10.09
C VAL A 62 3.09 -15.30 -8.63
N ASP A 63 4.19 -14.57 -8.39
CA ASP A 63 4.65 -14.30 -7.02
C ASP A 63 3.62 -13.47 -6.25
N GLN A 64 3.06 -12.44 -6.88
CA GLN A 64 1.99 -11.64 -6.29
C GLN A 64 0.70 -12.44 -6.04
N LEU A 65 0.35 -13.37 -6.95
CA LEU A 65 -0.77 -14.27 -6.75
C LEU A 65 -0.55 -15.16 -5.52
N LEU A 66 0.64 -15.74 -5.37
CA LEU A 66 0.99 -16.57 -4.21
C LEU A 66 0.96 -15.79 -2.89
N ASP A 67 1.41 -14.54 -2.89
CA ASP A 67 1.30 -13.66 -1.73
C ASP A 67 -0.16 -13.42 -1.34
N ALA A 68 -1.02 -13.12 -2.32
CA ALA A 68 -2.45 -12.89 -2.08
C ALA A 68 -3.16 -14.13 -1.54
N VAL A 69 -2.99 -15.30 -2.19
CA VAL A 69 -3.64 -16.54 -1.75
C VAL A 69 -3.16 -17.00 -0.37
N ASN A 70 -1.86 -16.83 -0.08
CA ASN A 70 -1.31 -17.17 1.22
C ASN A 70 -1.78 -16.20 2.31
N LEU A 71 -1.99 -14.92 2.01
CA LEU A 71 -2.63 -13.99 2.94
C LEU A 71 -4.05 -14.43 3.29
N VAL A 72 -4.84 -14.90 2.30
CA VAL A 72 -6.18 -15.46 2.55
C VAL A 72 -6.12 -16.66 3.50
N LEU A 73 -5.15 -17.57 3.31
CA LEU A 73 -4.95 -18.69 4.21
C LEU A 73 -4.51 -18.25 5.62
N ASP A 74 -3.66 -17.24 5.70
CA ASP A 74 -3.21 -16.69 6.98
C ASP A 74 -4.35 -16.04 7.78
N ILE A 75 -5.34 -15.49 7.09
CA ILE A 75 -6.56 -14.94 7.71
C ILE A 75 -7.53 -16.08 8.09
N ASN A 76 -7.83 -16.98 7.17
CA ASN A 76 -8.95 -17.93 7.31
C ASN A 76 -8.56 -19.23 8.02
N GLU A 77 -7.38 -19.78 7.72
CA GLU A 77 -6.94 -21.09 8.20
C GLU A 77 -5.91 -21.00 9.33
N ASN A 78 -4.78 -20.32 9.04
CA ASN A 78 -3.66 -20.29 9.95
C ASN A 78 -3.90 -19.36 11.13
N LYS A 79 -4.83 -18.42 11.00
CA LYS A 79 -5.17 -17.40 12.01
C LYS A 79 -3.97 -16.58 12.48
N THR A 80 -2.99 -16.37 11.59
CA THR A 80 -1.82 -15.53 11.88
C THR A 80 -2.08 -14.06 11.57
N ARG A 81 -3.11 -13.79 10.74
CA ARG A 81 -3.57 -12.47 10.36
C ARG A 81 -5.05 -12.31 10.64
N ARG A 82 -5.49 -11.06 10.84
CA ARG A 82 -6.90 -10.66 10.90
C ARG A 82 -7.15 -9.39 10.11
N CYS A 83 -8.38 -9.19 9.68
CA CYS A 83 -8.84 -7.95 9.06
C CYS A 83 -9.71 -7.20 10.07
N ILE A 84 -9.28 -6.03 10.52
CA ILE A 84 -9.98 -5.23 11.52
C ILE A 84 -10.80 -4.17 10.79
N SER A 85 -12.12 -4.23 10.87
CA SER A 85 -13.01 -3.22 10.32
C SER A 85 -12.83 -1.88 11.03
N LEU A 86 -12.58 -0.80 10.29
CA LEU A 86 -12.33 0.52 10.87
C LEU A 86 -13.61 1.31 11.18
N TRP A 87 -14.64 1.17 10.34
CA TRP A 87 -15.87 1.94 10.50
C TRP A 87 -16.96 1.16 11.23
N ASN A 88 -16.92 -0.15 11.19
CA ASN A 88 -17.77 -1.04 11.97
C ASN A 88 -16.95 -1.62 13.14
N THR A 89 -16.57 -0.76 14.09
CA THR A 89 -15.71 -1.12 15.22
C THR A 89 -16.38 -2.18 16.10
N GLY A 90 -15.65 -3.26 16.37
CA GLY A 90 -16.12 -4.41 17.17
C GLY A 90 -16.39 -5.66 16.36
N CYS A 91 -16.27 -5.58 15.02
CA CYS A 91 -16.38 -6.73 14.12
C CYS A 91 -15.10 -6.89 13.28
N ASP A 92 -14.67 -8.12 13.09
CA ASP A 92 -13.71 -8.41 12.03
C ASP A 92 -14.38 -8.24 10.66
N TRP A 93 -13.62 -7.73 9.70
CA TRP A 93 -14.08 -7.64 8.32
C TRP A 93 -14.22 -9.04 7.71
N ASN A 94 -15.19 -9.23 6.84
CA ASN A 94 -15.38 -10.44 6.04
C ASN A 94 -15.83 -10.08 4.60
N LEU A 95 -15.91 -11.07 3.71
CA LEU A 95 -16.26 -10.87 2.30
C LEU A 95 -17.64 -10.24 2.07
N GLU A 96 -18.59 -10.40 2.99
CA GLU A 96 -19.93 -9.80 2.87
C GLU A 96 -19.88 -8.28 2.94
N HIS A 97 -18.83 -7.73 3.53
CA HIS A 97 -18.56 -6.29 3.64
C HIS A 97 -17.62 -5.77 2.55
N ASN A 98 -17.37 -6.55 1.48
CA ASN A 98 -16.46 -6.13 0.42
C ASN A 98 -17.12 -5.11 -0.52
N SER A 99 -16.95 -3.83 -0.22
CA SER A 99 -17.33 -2.72 -1.10
C SER A 99 -16.19 -1.72 -1.24
N ALA A 100 -15.72 -1.47 -2.45
CA ALA A 100 -14.57 -0.60 -2.71
C ALA A 100 -14.84 0.87 -2.37
N GLY A 101 -16.09 1.31 -2.48
CA GLY A 101 -16.51 2.71 -2.28
C GLY A 101 -17.12 3.01 -0.92
N GLU A 102 -17.44 1.99 -0.12
CA GLU A 102 -18.19 2.13 1.13
C GLU A 102 -17.32 1.90 2.37
N LYS A 103 -17.76 2.43 3.50
CA LYS A 103 -17.05 2.35 4.78
C LYS A 103 -16.89 0.91 5.28
N GLU A 104 -17.83 0.05 4.97
CA GLU A 104 -17.82 -1.37 5.33
C GLU A 104 -16.67 -2.13 4.67
N GLY A 105 -16.21 -1.67 3.51
CA GLY A 105 -15.07 -2.23 2.80
C GLY A 105 -13.69 -1.77 3.32
N VAL A 106 -13.64 -0.94 4.38
CA VAL A 106 -12.40 -0.39 4.92
C VAL A 106 -11.90 -1.18 6.11
N PHE A 107 -10.69 -1.69 6.03
CA PHE A 107 -10.08 -2.48 7.10
C PHE A 107 -8.56 -2.35 7.16
N LEU A 108 -7.99 -2.76 8.30
CA LEU A 108 -6.57 -3.02 8.49
C LEU A 108 -6.30 -4.51 8.48
N VAL A 109 -5.36 -4.97 7.65
CA VAL A 109 -4.72 -6.28 7.86
C VAL A 109 -3.69 -6.12 8.97
N ALA A 110 -3.77 -6.96 9.99
CA ALA A 110 -2.92 -6.94 11.17
C ALA A 110 -2.48 -8.34 11.56
N CYS A 111 -1.43 -8.45 12.37
CA CYS A 111 -1.12 -9.68 13.09
C CYS A 111 -2.28 -10.03 14.04
N ASN A 112 -2.67 -11.31 14.08
CA ASN A 112 -3.80 -11.75 14.90
C ASN A 112 -3.46 -11.76 16.39
N GLU A 113 -2.23 -12.16 16.75
CA GLU A 113 -1.77 -12.24 18.13
C GLU A 113 -0.49 -11.43 18.35
N VAL A 114 -0.48 -10.66 19.41
CA VAL A 114 0.70 -9.96 19.90
C VAL A 114 1.34 -10.80 20.99
N GLN A 115 2.40 -11.53 20.64
CA GLN A 115 3.04 -12.48 21.55
C GLN A 115 3.99 -11.84 22.56
N ASP A 116 4.53 -10.68 22.26
CA ASP A 116 5.40 -9.94 23.16
C ASP A 116 4.71 -8.72 23.79
N ARG A 117 5.13 -8.37 25.00
CA ARG A 117 4.61 -7.21 25.74
C ARG A 117 5.36 -5.92 25.38
N GLU A 118 6.39 -6.00 24.56
CA GLU A 118 7.16 -4.85 24.15
C GLU A 118 6.35 -4.02 23.15
N LYS A 119 6.18 -2.73 23.45
CA LYS A 119 5.54 -1.78 22.53
C LYS A 119 6.53 -1.44 21.43
N LYS A 120 6.12 -1.67 20.18
CA LYS A 120 6.93 -1.44 18.98
C LYS A 120 6.42 -0.24 18.20
N PRO A 121 7.29 0.45 17.45
CA PRO A 121 6.83 1.44 16.49
C PRO A 121 5.87 0.79 15.49
N ALA A 122 4.90 1.54 15.04
CA ALA A 122 3.90 1.07 14.08
C ALA A 122 4.13 1.68 12.69
N VAL A 123 3.79 0.90 11.65
CA VAL A 123 3.69 1.39 10.28
C VAL A 123 2.36 1.01 9.67
N ILE A 124 1.64 2.00 9.15
CA ILE A 124 0.43 1.79 8.35
C ILE A 124 0.82 1.93 6.88
N ILE A 125 0.75 0.82 6.16
CA ILE A 125 1.12 0.71 4.75
C ILE A 125 -0.10 1.02 3.91
N CYS A 126 0.03 1.98 3.00
CA CYS A 126 -0.98 2.39 2.02
C CYS A 126 -0.47 2.00 0.62
N PRO A 127 -0.84 0.81 0.10
CA PRO A 127 -0.45 0.43 -1.25
C PRO A 127 -1.02 1.38 -2.29
N GLY A 128 -0.37 1.46 -3.47
CA GLY A 128 -0.88 2.21 -4.61
C GLY A 128 -2.05 1.55 -5.31
N GLY A 129 -2.23 1.92 -6.59
CA GLY A 129 -3.31 1.42 -7.45
C GLY A 129 -4.16 2.54 -8.03
N GLY A 130 -3.62 3.77 -8.13
CA GLY A 130 -4.25 4.89 -8.85
C GLY A 130 -5.57 5.38 -8.27
N TYR A 131 -5.90 5.11 -7.02
CA TYR A 131 -7.24 5.28 -6.41
C TYR A 131 -8.35 4.50 -7.15
N GLU A 132 -7.99 3.49 -7.91
CA GLU A 132 -8.92 2.56 -8.57
C GLU A 132 -8.92 1.20 -7.88
N ALA A 133 -7.77 0.79 -7.37
CA ALA A 133 -7.57 -0.44 -6.62
C ALA A 133 -6.59 -0.22 -5.46
N VAL A 134 -6.37 -1.25 -4.65
CA VAL A 134 -5.31 -1.29 -3.63
C VAL A 134 -4.41 -2.50 -3.92
N CYS A 135 -3.14 -2.25 -4.23
CA CYS A 135 -2.17 -3.26 -4.66
C CYS A 135 -1.59 -4.06 -3.47
N PHE A 136 -2.42 -4.87 -2.81
CA PHE A 136 -2.03 -5.63 -1.61
C PHE A 136 -0.82 -6.53 -1.81
N SER A 137 -0.82 -7.31 -2.89
CA SER A 137 0.19 -8.35 -3.14
C SER A 137 1.55 -7.80 -3.58
N GLY A 138 1.59 -6.62 -4.19
CA GLY A 138 2.86 -5.99 -4.60
C GLY A 138 3.43 -5.08 -3.54
N GLU A 139 2.64 -4.14 -3.06
CA GLU A 139 3.07 -3.02 -2.21
C GLU A 139 2.59 -3.16 -0.75
N GLY A 140 1.76 -4.15 -0.44
CA GLY A 140 1.24 -4.41 0.89
C GLY A 140 1.98 -5.54 1.61
N THR A 141 1.62 -6.81 1.28
CA THR A 141 2.07 -8.00 2.02
C THR A 141 3.60 -8.15 2.10
N PRO A 142 4.38 -8.00 1.00
CA PRO A 142 5.83 -8.12 1.09
C PRO A 142 6.45 -7.04 1.97
N VAL A 143 5.92 -5.81 1.90
CA VAL A 143 6.38 -4.67 2.70
C VAL A 143 6.02 -4.87 4.17
N MET A 144 4.82 -5.38 4.49
CA MET A 144 4.42 -5.74 5.85
C MET A 144 5.41 -6.72 6.46
N HIS A 145 5.71 -7.82 5.78
CA HIS A 145 6.67 -8.81 6.27
C HIS A 145 8.08 -8.23 6.48
N PHE A 146 8.52 -7.37 5.55
CA PHE A 146 9.80 -6.68 5.70
C PHE A 146 9.81 -5.79 6.96
N MET A 147 8.80 -4.97 7.17
CA MET A 147 8.74 -4.07 8.32
C MET A 147 8.63 -4.81 9.65
N GLU A 148 7.89 -5.92 9.70
CA GLU A 148 7.84 -6.80 10.87
C GLU A 148 9.22 -7.39 11.21
N ALA A 149 9.97 -7.81 10.18
CA ALA A 149 11.34 -8.28 10.35
C ALA A 149 12.30 -7.19 10.85
N GLN A 150 11.98 -5.91 10.63
CA GLN A 150 12.71 -4.75 11.18
C GLN A 150 12.23 -4.35 12.58
N GLY A 151 11.29 -5.07 13.18
CA GLY A 151 10.79 -4.82 14.53
C GLY A 151 9.59 -3.89 14.64
N TYR A 152 8.91 -3.58 13.55
CA TYR A 152 7.68 -2.78 13.55
C TYR A 152 6.43 -3.64 13.75
N ARG A 153 5.37 -3.03 14.28
CA ARG A 153 4.00 -3.51 14.09
C ARG A 153 3.48 -2.96 12.76
N ALA A 154 3.31 -3.84 11.78
CA ALA A 154 2.92 -3.44 10.44
C ALA A 154 1.43 -3.73 10.19
N PHE A 155 0.78 -2.78 9.53
CA PHE A 155 -0.63 -2.84 9.14
C PHE A 155 -0.75 -2.49 7.66
N ILE A 156 -1.64 -3.17 6.92
CA ILE A 156 -1.96 -2.77 5.55
C ILE A 156 -3.36 -2.18 5.55
N LEU A 157 -3.51 -0.95 5.07
CA LEU A 157 -4.81 -0.30 4.97
C LEU A 157 -5.49 -0.61 3.64
N LYS A 158 -6.69 -1.21 3.71
CA LYS A 158 -7.66 -1.18 2.62
C LYS A 158 -8.49 0.09 2.76
N TYR A 159 -8.11 1.12 2.04
CA TYR A 159 -8.86 2.39 1.99
C TYR A 159 -9.87 2.39 0.84
N ARG A 160 -10.87 3.28 0.91
CA ARG A 160 -11.85 3.47 -0.16
C ARG A 160 -11.17 4.00 -1.42
N VAL A 161 -11.52 3.35 -2.52
CA VAL A 161 -11.11 3.75 -3.86
C VAL A 161 -12.35 3.99 -4.71
N LYS A 162 -12.20 4.38 -5.98
CA LYS A 162 -13.30 4.56 -6.92
C LYS A 162 -14.39 3.46 -6.73
N PRO A 163 -15.68 3.82 -6.61
CA PRO A 163 -16.27 5.14 -6.94
C PRO A 163 -16.15 6.22 -5.85
N ALA A 164 -15.57 5.92 -4.68
CA ALA A 164 -15.33 6.94 -3.65
C ALA A 164 -14.30 7.96 -4.13
N VAL A 165 -14.49 9.20 -3.69
CA VAL A 165 -13.63 10.34 -4.04
C VAL A 165 -13.19 11.07 -2.77
N TYR A 166 -12.32 12.06 -2.91
CA TYR A 166 -11.95 12.95 -1.81
C TYR A 166 -13.19 13.49 -1.10
N PRO A 167 -13.22 13.48 0.27
CA PRO A 167 -12.12 13.18 1.18
C PRO A 167 -12.04 11.72 1.69
N ALA A 168 -12.78 10.79 1.09
CA ALA A 168 -13.01 9.47 1.64
C ALA A 168 -11.71 8.65 1.93
N PRO A 169 -10.72 8.55 1.01
CA PRO A 169 -9.48 7.83 1.31
C PRO A 169 -8.69 8.46 2.45
N GLN A 170 -8.63 9.80 2.54
CA GLN A 170 -7.92 10.52 3.60
C GLN A 170 -8.60 10.33 4.96
N GLU A 171 -9.93 10.32 5.02
CA GLU A 171 -10.69 9.98 6.23
C GLU A 171 -10.38 8.57 6.72
N ASP A 172 -10.22 7.60 5.79
CA ASP A 172 -9.92 6.22 6.13
C ASP A 172 -8.52 6.08 6.74
N LEU A 173 -7.51 6.76 6.19
CA LEU A 173 -6.17 6.76 6.75
C LEU A 173 -6.12 7.48 8.11
N ALA A 174 -6.76 8.63 8.24
CA ALA A 174 -6.88 9.35 9.50
C ALA A 174 -7.58 8.49 10.57
N LYS A 175 -8.61 7.73 10.18
CA LYS A 175 -9.28 6.76 11.07
C LYS A 175 -8.35 5.61 11.45
N ALA A 176 -7.54 5.10 10.52
CA ALA A 176 -6.58 4.05 10.77
C ALA A 176 -5.50 4.47 11.79
N ILE A 177 -4.93 5.67 11.63
CA ILE A 177 -3.93 6.22 12.56
C ILE A 177 -4.53 6.37 13.96
N ARG A 178 -5.72 6.96 14.06
CA ARG A 178 -6.44 7.08 15.36
C ARG A 178 -6.68 5.72 15.99
N PHE A 179 -7.20 4.77 15.21
CA PHE A 179 -7.49 3.43 15.69
C PHE A 179 -6.25 2.73 16.24
N VAL A 180 -5.12 2.78 15.53
CA VAL A 180 -3.86 2.16 15.98
C VAL A 180 -3.38 2.81 17.28
N ARG A 181 -3.49 4.13 17.44
CA ARG A 181 -3.10 4.82 18.69
C ARG A 181 -4.05 4.53 19.84
N GLU A 182 -5.35 4.54 19.60
CA GLU A 182 -6.39 4.28 20.62
C GLU A 182 -6.35 2.83 21.13
N HIS A 183 -5.93 1.87 20.27
CA HIS A 183 -5.81 0.45 20.60
C HIS A 183 -4.34 0.00 20.79
N ALA A 184 -3.45 0.93 21.07
CA ALA A 184 -2.00 0.68 21.13
C ALA A 184 -1.61 -0.42 22.12
N GLU A 185 -2.30 -0.54 23.26
CA GLU A 185 -2.06 -1.61 24.24
C GLU A 185 -2.38 -2.99 23.68
N GLU A 186 -3.57 -3.15 23.07
CA GLU A 186 -4.02 -4.40 22.43
C GLU A 186 -3.11 -4.79 21.26
N LEU A 187 -2.73 -3.81 20.45
CA LEU A 187 -1.92 -4.02 19.25
C LEU A 187 -0.41 -4.11 19.53
N GLY A 188 0.04 -3.91 20.75
CA GLY A 188 1.46 -3.90 21.12
C GLY A 188 2.24 -2.77 20.44
N VAL A 189 1.62 -1.60 20.29
CA VAL A 189 2.14 -0.44 19.58
C VAL A 189 2.62 0.62 20.54
N ASP A 190 3.72 1.30 20.20
CA ASP A 190 4.06 2.60 20.79
C ASP A 190 3.20 3.69 20.13
N ALA A 191 2.21 4.18 20.84
CA ALA A 191 1.28 5.21 20.34
C ALA A 191 1.95 6.53 19.96
N GLY A 192 3.16 6.81 20.46
CA GLY A 192 3.96 7.97 20.11
C GLY A 192 4.86 7.77 18.89
N ASN A 193 4.81 6.59 18.25
CA ASN A 193 5.67 6.27 17.10
C ASN A 193 4.88 5.49 16.03
N VAL A 194 3.93 6.19 15.40
CA VAL A 194 3.07 5.66 14.33
C VAL A 194 3.41 6.37 13.02
N MET A 195 4.05 5.66 12.10
CA MET A 195 4.37 6.16 10.78
C MET A 195 3.38 5.67 9.72
N THR A 196 3.29 6.40 8.62
CA THR A 196 2.62 5.94 7.41
C THR A 196 3.63 5.68 6.30
N MET A 197 3.37 4.66 5.49
CA MET A 197 4.20 4.30 4.34
C MET A 197 3.32 4.10 3.13
N GLY A 198 3.50 4.92 2.11
CA GLY A 198 2.65 4.87 0.92
C GLY A 198 3.45 4.76 -0.37
N PHE A 199 2.88 4.04 -1.34
CA PHE A 199 3.45 3.83 -2.66
C PHE A 199 2.54 4.42 -3.74
N SER A 200 3.10 5.08 -4.77
CA SER A 200 2.32 5.61 -5.89
C SER A 200 1.15 6.52 -5.42
N ALA A 201 -0.09 6.19 -5.75
CA ALA A 201 -1.29 6.87 -5.24
C ALA A 201 -1.44 6.73 -3.71
N GLY A 202 -0.97 5.63 -3.10
CA GLY A 202 -0.88 5.46 -1.65
C GLY A 202 0.15 6.42 -1.02
N GLY A 203 1.19 6.78 -1.77
CA GLY A 203 2.12 7.85 -1.39
C GLY A 203 1.43 9.22 -1.34
N HIS A 204 0.61 9.53 -2.35
CA HIS A 204 -0.24 10.73 -2.32
C HIS A 204 -1.21 10.71 -1.13
N LEU A 205 -1.81 9.55 -0.83
CA LEU A 205 -2.71 9.40 0.31
C LEU A 205 -2.01 9.74 1.63
N CYS A 206 -0.84 9.15 1.90
CA CYS A 206 -0.06 9.43 3.10
C CYS A 206 0.36 10.90 3.17
N ALA A 207 0.84 11.45 2.06
CA ALA A 207 1.32 12.83 2.01
C ALA A 207 0.18 13.86 2.19
N SER A 208 -0.96 13.66 1.53
CA SER A 208 -2.11 14.58 1.64
C SER A 208 -2.81 14.46 2.98
N GLU A 209 -2.94 13.26 3.54
CA GLU A 209 -3.53 13.05 4.86
C GLU A 209 -2.73 13.80 5.94
N ALA A 210 -1.41 13.66 5.95
CA ALA A 210 -0.53 14.31 6.91
C ALA A 210 -0.58 15.85 6.88
N ALA A 211 -0.96 16.43 5.74
CA ALA A 211 -1.18 17.86 5.59
C ALA A 211 -2.60 18.29 6.04
N LEU A 212 -3.60 17.42 5.88
CA LEU A 212 -5.00 17.72 6.16
C LEU A 212 -5.39 17.51 7.62
N TYR A 213 -4.73 16.59 8.33
CA TYR A 213 -5.12 16.19 9.68
C TYR A 213 -4.06 16.57 10.72
N ASN A 214 -4.52 16.75 11.95
CA ASN A 214 -3.71 17.15 13.08
C ASN A 214 -3.97 16.26 14.32
N GLY A 215 -3.12 16.41 15.32
CA GLY A 215 -3.25 15.72 16.62
C GLY A 215 -3.12 14.21 16.45
N ILE A 216 -4.05 13.45 17.06
CA ILE A 216 -4.00 11.99 17.12
C ILE A 216 -4.10 11.31 15.74
N ALA A 217 -4.59 11.99 14.72
CA ALA A 217 -4.70 11.47 13.36
C ALA A 217 -3.43 11.72 12.51
N LYS A 218 -2.53 12.62 12.93
CA LYS A 218 -1.30 12.95 12.19
C LYS A 218 -0.24 11.88 12.43
N PRO A 219 0.44 11.34 11.40
CA PRO A 219 1.53 10.40 11.60
C PRO A 219 2.76 11.10 12.19
N ASP A 220 3.63 10.37 12.90
CA ASP A 220 4.87 10.90 13.45
C ASP A 220 5.96 11.04 12.37
N LYS A 221 5.95 10.18 11.37
CA LYS A 221 6.87 10.17 10.22
C LYS A 221 6.17 9.60 8.99
N ILE A 222 6.69 9.90 7.80
CA ILE A 222 6.13 9.45 6.53
C ILE A 222 7.23 8.82 5.66
N CYS A 223 6.91 7.70 4.99
CA CYS A 223 7.73 7.13 3.93
C CYS A 223 6.92 7.11 2.61
N LEU A 224 7.50 7.64 1.55
CA LEU A 224 6.88 7.76 0.23
C LEU A 224 7.71 7.02 -0.82
N GLY A 225 7.17 5.98 -1.41
CA GLY A 225 7.76 5.26 -2.55
C GLY A 225 7.15 5.73 -3.87
N TYR A 226 7.98 6.23 -4.80
CA TYR A 226 7.57 6.73 -6.12
C TYR A 226 6.19 7.42 -6.09
N PRO A 227 6.00 8.41 -5.18
CA PRO A 227 4.69 8.95 -4.88
C PRO A 227 4.13 9.80 -6.00
N VAL A 228 2.82 9.78 -6.19
CA VAL A 228 2.12 10.90 -6.81
C VAL A 228 2.14 12.07 -5.83
N ILE A 229 2.50 13.26 -6.28
CA ILE A 229 2.56 14.49 -5.47
C ILE A 229 1.67 15.56 -6.09
N SER A 230 1.85 15.87 -7.37
CA SER A 230 1.10 16.89 -8.05
C SER A 230 -0.05 16.33 -8.89
N PHE A 231 -1.19 17.03 -8.87
CA PHE A 231 -2.29 16.79 -9.79
C PHE A 231 -2.41 17.86 -10.88
N VAL A 232 -1.43 18.79 -10.93
CA VAL A 232 -1.38 19.88 -11.93
C VAL A 232 -0.11 19.87 -12.76
N GLN A 233 1.02 19.37 -12.21
CA GLN A 233 2.30 19.32 -12.88
C GLN A 233 2.74 17.86 -13.07
N GLU A 234 2.97 17.42 -14.32
CA GLU A 234 3.41 16.05 -14.65
C GLU A 234 2.65 14.97 -13.84
N GLN A 235 1.33 15.13 -13.80
CA GLN A 235 0.46 14.34 -12.96
C GLN A 235 0.24 12.94 -13.53
N HIS A 236 0.04 11.97 -12.65
CA HIS A 236 -0.60 10.71 -13.01
C HIS A 236 -2.12 10.95 -13.14
N GLU A 237 -2.59 11.12 -14.39
CA GLU A 237 -3.97 11.52 -14.70
C GLU A 237 -5.02 10.58 -14.11
N GLY A 238 -4.74 9.26 -14.07
CA GLY A 238 -5.63 8.27 -13.47
C GLY A 238 -5.90 8.57 -11.99
N SER A 239 -4.85 8.77 -11.20
CA SER A 239 -4.97 9.11 -9.77
C SER A 239 -5.71 10.43 -9.55
N ALA A 240 -5.36 11.45 -10.32
CA ALA A 240 -6.01 12.75 -10.22
C ALA A 240 -7.51 12.65 -10.51
N LYS A 241 -7.90 11.99 -11.61
CA LYS A 241 -9.30 11.80 -12.00
C LYS A 241 -10.06 10.97 -10.96
N ASN A 242 -9.51 9.86 -10.52
CA ASN A 242 -10.20 8.96 -9.60
C ASN A 242 -10.43 9.60 -8.23
N LEU A 243 -9.42 10.28 -7.64
CA LEU A 243 -9.58 10.93 -6.35
C LEU A 243 -10.47 12.17 -6.41
N THR A 244 -10.35 13.00 -7.45
CA THR A 244 -11.15 14.22 -7.57
C THR A 244 -12.56 13.99 -8.10
N GLY A 245 -12.86 12.78 -8.61
CA GLY A 245 -14.10 12.53 -9.35
C GLY A 245 -14.21 13.36 -10.63
N GLY A 246 -13.06 13.76 -11.21
CA GLY A 246 -12.98 14.61 -12.40
C GLY A 246 -13.13 16.11 -12.13
N ARG A 247 -13.30 16.53 -10.87
CA ARG A 247 -13.41 17.95 -10.46
C ARG A 247 -12.04 18.63 -10.53
N ARG A 248 -11.87 19.48 -11.56
CA ARG A 248 -10.57 20.14 -11.81
C ARG A 248 -10.17 21.12 -10.71
N GLU A 249 -11.14 21.77 -10.09
CA GLU A 249 -10.93 22.70 -8.98
C GLU A 249 -10.29 22.07 -7.74
N LEU A 250 -10.39 20.76 -7.60
CA LEU A 250 -9.74 20.03 -6.51
C LEU A 250 -8.27 19.69 -6.79
N ARG A 251 -7.82 19.77 -8.04
CA ARG A 251 -6.46 19.33 -8.39
C ARG A 251 -5.40 20.18 -7.72
N GLU A 252 -5.56 21.49 -7.74
CA GLU A 252 -4.59 22.41 -7.14
C GLU A 252 -4.56 22.28 -5.62
N CYS A 253 -5.70 22.20 -4.96
CA CYS A 253 -5.76 22.09 -3.50
C CYS A 253 -5.38 20.70 -2.97
N LEU A 254 -5.41 19.65 -3.80
CA LEU A 254 -4.97 18.30 -3.46
C LEU A 254 -3.56 17.97 -4.01
N SER A 255 -2.91 18.91 -4.68
CA SER A 255 -1.50 18.82 -5.02
C SER A 255 -0.67 19.06 -3.77
N VAL A 256 0.07 18.03 -3.33
CA VAL A 256 0.74 18.00 -2.01
C VAL A 256 1.75 19.13 -1.86
N GLU A 257 2.41 19.53 -2.96
CA GLU A 257 3.34 20.66 -2.98
C GLU A 257 2.73 21.98 -2.49
N ASN A 258 1.40 22.11 -2.59
CA ASN A 258 0.67 23.29 -2.11
C ASN A 258 0.17 23.15 -0.66
N MET A 259 0.37 21.95 -0.04
CA MET A 259 -0.22 21.63 1.27
C MET A 259 0.84 21.57 2.39
N VAL A 260 2.11 21.44 2.06
CA VAL A 260 3.19 21.30 3.05
C VAL A 260 3.33 22.58 3.85
N THR A 261 3.33 22.46 5.17
CA THR A 261 3.49 23.54 6.14
C THR A 261 4.63 23.22 7.12
N SER A 262 5.05 24.17 7.96
CA SER A 262 6.16 24.00 8.90
C SER A 262 5.92 22.94 10.00
N ASP A 263 4.70 22.43 10.16
CA ASP A 263 4.34 21.36 11.10
C ASP A 263 4.16 20.00 10.41
N TYR A 264 4.58 19.89 9.15
CA TYR A 264 4.55 18.65 8.40
C TYR A 264 5.50 17.60 8.99
N PRO A 265 5.17 16.29 8.97
CA PRO A 265 6.03 15.27 9.57
C PRO A 265 7.36 15.08 8.83
N PRO A 266 8.43 14.64 9.54
CA PRO A 266 9.65 14.17 8.91
C PRO A 266 9.36 13.13 7.83
N THR A 267 9.98 13.29 6.65
CA THR A 267 9.59 12.54 5.45
C THR A 267 10.79 11.90 4.76
N PHE A 268 10.74 10.58 4.58
CA PHE A 268 11.59 9.85 3.65
C PHE A 268 10.85 9.67 2.32
N ALA A 269 11.50 9.98 1.19
CA ALA A 269 10.91 9.77 -0.12
C ALA A 269 11.91 9.17 -1.11
N TRP A 270 11.43 8.36 -2.04
CA TRP A 270 12.28 7.81 -3.09
C TRP A 270 11.49 7.49 -4.36
N THR A 271 12.19 7.44 -5.49
CA THR A 271 11.69 6.99 -6.78
C THR A 271 12.83 6.43 -7.63
N CYS A 272 12.50 5.93 -8.83
CA CYS A 272 13.45 5.52 -9.86
C CYS A 272 13.43 6.53 -11.01
N ALA A 273 14.59 6.81 -11.60
CA ALA A 273 14.72 7.77 -12.70
C ALA A 273 14.08 7.26 -14.01
N ASP A 274 13.87 5.95 -14.11
CA ASP A 274 13.21 5.26 -15.23
C ASP A 274 11.71 5.00 -14.99
N ASP A 275 11.10 5.66 -13.99
CA ASP A 275 9.66 5.56 -13.73
C ASP A 275 8.88 6.27 -14.85
N ASP A 276 8.16 5.51 -15.64
CA ASP A 276 7.37 5.96 -16.80
C ASP A 276 5.87 6.11 -16.50
N CYS A 277 5.45 5.76 -15.28
CA CYS A 277 4.05 5.87 -14.83
C CYS A 277 3.82 7.14 -14.01
N VAL A 278 4.66 7.37 -12.97
CA VAL A 278 4.65 8.58 -12.17
C VAL A 278 6.00 9.28 -12.36
N PRO A 279 6.06 10.40 -13.09
CA PRO A 279 7.32 11.08 -13.39
C PRO A 279 8.14 11.36 -12.13
N PRO A 280 9.48 11.09 -12.14
CA PRO A 280 10.36 11.31 -10.99
C PRO A 280 10.40 12.74 -10.47
N SER A 281 9.97 13.69 -11.29
CA SER A 281 9.75 15.10 -10.92
C SER A 281 8.79 15.27 -9.73
N ASN A 282 7.80 14.36 -9.54
CA ASN A 282 6.96 14.35 -8.35
C ASN A 282 7.79 14.21 -7.06
N THR A 283 8.78 13.31 -7.05
CA THR A 283 9.69 13.15 -5.90
C THR A 283 10.64 14.35 -5.75
N SER A 284 11.05 14.98 -6.84
CA SER A 284 11.83 16.21 -6.80
C SER A 284 11.02 17.39 -6.24
N LEU A 285 9.75 17.46 -6.58
CA LEU A 285 8.83 18.51 -6.13
C LEU A 285 8.59 18.43 -4.62
N ILE A 286 8.31 17.24 -4.08
CA ILE A 286 8.13 17.09 -2.61
C ILE A 286 9.44 17.43 -1.87
N LYS A 287 10.61 17.04 -2.39
CA LYS A 287 11.90 17.40 -1.83
C LYS A 287 12.05 18.92 -1.65
N GLU A 288 11.72 19.68 -2.70
CA GLU A 288 11.85 21.13 -2.72
C GLU A 288 10.96 21.79 -1.67
N VAL A 289 9.67 21.40 -1.60
CA VAL A 289 8.73 22.03 -0.65
C VAL A 289 9.03 21.63 0.80
N LEU A 290 9.50 20.41 1.07
CA LEU A 290 9.96 20.00 2.40
C LEU A 290 11.19 20.83 2.85
N TYR A 291 12.14 21.05 1.95
CA TYR A 291 13.30 21.88 2.22
C TYR A 291 12.91 23.33 2.53
N GLN A 292 12.02 23.91 1.72
CA GLN A 292 11.52 25.28 1.93
C GLN A 292 10.76 25.44 3.25
N ALA A 293 10.01 24.40 3.67
CA ALA A 293 9.29 24.38 4.93
C ALA A 293 10.17 24.07 6.15
N GLY A 294 11.46 23.73 5.94
CA GLY A 294 12.38 23.35 7.02
C GLY A 294 12.10 21.97 7.63
N ILE A 295 11.45 21.07 6.89
CA ILE A 295 11.09 19.74 7.36
C ILE A 295 12.27 18.78 7.24
N PRO A 296 12.62 18.01 8.29
CA PRO A 296 13.62 16.96 8.20
C PRO A 296 13.22 15.95 7.11
N SER A 297 14.07 15.78 6.10
CA SER A 297 13.75 14.89 4.99
C SER A 297 14.99 14.25 4.37
N GLU A 298 14.82 13.03 3.89
CA GLU A 298 15.81 12.31 3.09
C GLU A 298 15.14 11.84 1.80
N VAL A 299 15.70 12.22 0.63
CA VAL A 299 15.05 11.96 -0.66
C VAL A 299 16.06 11.39 -1.65
N HIS A 300 15.70 10.24 -2.25
CA HIS A 300 16.54 9.50 -3.18
C HIS A 300 15.86 9.32 -4.55
N ILE A 301 16.65 9.46 -5.62
CA ILE A 301 16.28 9.09 -6.98
C ILE A 301 17.29 8.06 -7.46
N TYR A 302 16.85 6.81 -7.57
CA TYR A 302 17.68 5.68 -8.00
C TYR A 302 17.68 5.56 -9.52
N PRO A 303 18.77 5.07 -10.14
CA PRO A 303 18.86 5.04 -11.61
C PRO A 303 17.79 4.19 -12.28
N THR A 304 17.47 2.99 -11.73
CA THR A 304 16.55 2.04 -12.35
C THR A 304 15.71 1.30 -11.32
N GLY A 305 14.50 0.92 -11.73
CA GLY A 305 13.55 0.16 -10.91
C GLY A 305 12.15 0.14 -11.48
N ASN A 306 11.85 1.05 -12.38
CA ASN A 306 10.52 1.33 -12.94
C ASN A 306 9.51 1.72 -11.85
N HIS A 307 8.23 1.86 -12.21
CA HIS A 307 7.15 2.07 -11.27
C HIS A 307 6.73 0.77 -10.58
N GLY A 308 6.14 0.86 -9.35
CA GLY A 308 5.52 -0.29 -8.68
C GLY A 308 6.51 -1.35 -8.19
N CYS A 309 7.79 -1.02 -8.03
CA CYS A 309 8.82 -1.99 -7.67
C CYS A 309 8.87 -2.33 -6.17
N ALA A 310 8.09 -1.68 -5.32
CA ALA A 310 7.98 -1.91 -3.86
C ALA A 310 9.34 -2.09 -3.18
N LEU A 311 9.67 -3.29 -2.67
CA LEU A 311 10.97 -3.56 -2.04
C LEU A 311 12.14 -3.55 -3.03
N ALA A 312 11.89 -3.40 -4.33
CA ALA A 312 12.88 -3.22 -5.39
C ALA A 312 13.96 -4.31 -5.43
N PHE A 313 13.62 -5.57 -5.11
CA PHE A 313 14.55 -6.68 -5.16
C PHE A 313 15.22 -6.79 -6.53
N SER A 314 16.55 -6.97 -6.54
CA SER A 314 17.37 -7.02 -7.77
C SER A 314 17.35 -5.75 -8.63
N LYS A 315 16.88 -4.61 -8.12
CA LYS A 315 16.89 -3.30 -8.77
C LYS A 315 17.89 -2.36 -8.11
N SER A 316 18.27 -1.28 -8.80
CA SER A 316 19.19 -0.28 -8.21
C SER A 316 18.60 0.44 -6.99
N ALA A 317 17.29 0.48 -6.89
CA ALA A 317 16.57 1.09 -5.77
C ALA A 317 16.54 0.21 -4.51
N TYR A 318 16.94 -1.07 -4.56
CA TYR A 318 16.93 -1.98 -3.40
C TYR A 318 17.48 -1.38 -2.10
N PRO A 319 18.53 -0.53 -2.10
CA PRO A 319 19.04 0.09 -0.87
C PRO A 319 18.08 1.06 -0.16
N TRP A 320 16.97 1.50 -0.82
CA TRP A 320 16.03 2.46 -0.25
C TRP A 320 15.51 2.03 1.12
N SER A 321 15.19 0.75 1.26
CA SER A 321 14.59 0.22 2.48
C SER A 321 15.53 0.31 3.68
N ARG A 322 16.85 0.12 3.45
CA ARG A 322 17.85 0.31 4.49
C ARG A 322 18.02 1.79 4.85
N ALA A 323 18.13 2.67 3.86
CA ALA A 323 18.23 4.11 4.09
C ALA A 323 17.00 4.62 4.88
N MET A 324 15.80 4.17 4.50
CA MET A 324 14.56 4.50 5.20
C MET A 324 14.60 4.04 6.66
N ILE A 325 15.02 2.80 6.97
CA ILE A 325 15.12 2.32 8.35
C ILE A 325 16.09 3.18 9.18
N GLU A 326 17.21 3.62 8.61
CA GLU A 326 18.14 4.52 9.31
C GLU A 326 17.50 5.91 9.57
N PHE A 327 16.79 6.48 8.60
CA PHE A 327 16.09 7.76 8.75
C PHE A 327 14.94 7.68 9.78
N MET A 328 14.27 6.53 9.89
CA MET A 328 13.10 6.35 10.77
C MET A 328 13.48 6.08 12.24
N LYS A 329 14.73 5.80 12.56
CA LYS A 329 15.23 5.76 13.95
C LYS A 329 15.21 7.15 14.58
#